data_11bcd099526347d4e6269932f285fa55
#
_entry.id   11bcd099526347d4e6269932f285fa55
#
_cell.length_a   1.000
_cell.length_b   1.000
_cell.length_c   1.000
_cell.angle_alpha   90.00
_cell.angle_beta   90.00
_cell.angle_gamma   90.00
#
_symmetry.space_group_name_H-M   'P 1'
#
loop_
_entity.id
_entity.type
_entity.pdbx_description
1 polymer ?
#
loop_
_entity_poly.entity_id
_entity_poly.type
_entity_poly.pdbx_seq_one_letter_code
_entity_poly.pdbx_strand_id
1 'polypeptide(L)'
;MKKILLGTTAIVAAGMIASPSADAAEKLKVSVGGYMEQWFGYVSQDEGTGSTNDYSGFDVKSDSEIHFTGMTTLDNGISVGINVQLEANSNAGDQIDESYLIVKGNFGEINLGSENSALYKMNYAPDEYGIGINSGDQGDWVTQPASVSGGFFRSPFGSTNVEPNRTNDSEKLTYYTPRIEGFQLGVSYIPDNGQDANGQPDRNASFSDGYAIGANFKRDLGGFDLGVSGGYGTFTEGATAGQDDPAAWALGLTVGFGGFSAGASYAKSEGTTDALDEEGYNLGVAYASGPWGVSLGWFHGEREGSTTAGVTSGTGEQNTYALSGKYALGPGVTAAATLGHTEYDTDNTGAEGTDGTFFVVGMKLSF
;
A
#
# COMPACT_ATOMS: atom_id res chain seq x y z
N MET A 1 -8.28 -20.58 -23.22
CA MET A 1 -7.24 -19.78 -22.56
C MET A 1 -5.80 -20.31 -22.64
N LYS A 2 -5.53 -21.59 -22.94
CA LYS A 2 -4.16 -22.15 -23.07
C LYS A 2 -3.26 -21.59 -24.21
N LYS A 3 -3.74 -20.73 -25.08
CA LYS A 3 -2.99 -20.24 -26.26
C LYS A 3 -2.36 -18.85 -26.11
N ILE A 4 -2.69 -18.10 -25.06
CA ILE A 4 -2.19 -16.71 -24.88
C ILE A 4 -0.89 -16.69 -24.07
N LEU A 5 -0.68 -17.63 -23.15
CA LEU A 5 0.53 -17.71 -22.33
C LEU A 5 1.81 -18.04 -23.11
N LEU A 6 1.70 -18.78 -24.22
CA LEU A 6 2.85 -19.17 -25.06
C LEU A 6 3.42 -18.02 -25.89
N GLY A 7 2.64 -16.96 -26.14
CA GLY A 7 3.10 -15.81 -26.93
C GLY A 7 4.00 -14.82 -26.17
N THR A 8 3.74 -14.61 -24.89
CA THR A 8 4.48 -13.66 -24.06
C THR A 8 5.85 -14.20 -23.67
N THR A 9 5.94 -15.49 -23.35
CA THR A 9 7.23 -16.14 -23.04
C THR A 9 8.19 -16.16 -24.22
N ALA A 10 7.65 -16.27 -25.45
CA ALA A 10 8.46 -16.28 -26.69
C ALA A 10 9.05 -14.88 -27.02
N ILE A 11 8.36 -13.79 -26.68
CA ILE A 11 8.83 -12.42 -26.94
C ILE A 11 9.97 -12.06 -25.97
N VAL A 12 9.87 -12.46 -24.70
CA VAL A 12 10.94 -12.23 -23.70
C VAL A 12 12.19 -13.08 -24.06
N ALA A 13 12.02 -14.34 -24.45
CA ALA A 13 13.11 -15.20 -24.89
C ALA A 13 13.76 -14.71 -26.18
N ALA A 14 13.02 -14.16 -27.14
CA ALA A 14 13.58 -13.65 -28.40
C ALA A 14 14.41 -12.36 -28.21
N GLY A 15 14.06 -11.51 -27.22
CA GLY A 15 14.85 -10.34 -26.88
C GLY A 15 16.20 -10.66 -26.21
N MET A 16 16.34 -11.83 -25.62
CA MET A 16 17.56 -12.27 -24.93
C MET A 16 18.64 -12.88 -25.85
N ILE A 17 18.30 -13.21 -27.12
CA ILE A 17 19.19 -13.98 -28.00
C ILE A 17 20.02 -13.11 -28.97
N ALA A 18 19.73 -11.83 -29.11
CA ALA A 18 20.39 -10.95 -30.09
C ALA A 18 21.41 -10.02 -29.43
N SER A 19 22.64 -10.50 -29.21
CA SER A 19 23.72 -9.63 -28.71
C SER A 19 25.01 -9.81 -29.50
N PRO A 20 25.70 -8.71 -29.89
CA PRO A 20 27.13 -8.76 -30.25
C PRO A 20 27.98 -8.93 -29.00
N SER A 21 29.19 -9.49 -29.15
CA SER A 21 30.14 -9.74 -28.11
C SER A 21 30.48 -8.47 -27.29
N ALA A 22 30.32 -8.56 -25.98
CA ALA A 22 30.44 -7.47 -25.04
C ALA A 22 31.50 -7.74 -23.97
N ASP A 23 31.96 -6.71 -23.30
CA ASP A 23 32.66 -6.82 -22.03
C ASP A 23 31.77 -7.55 -21.02
N ALA A 24 32.32 -8.47 -20.24
CA ALA A 24 31.53 -9.31 -19.33
C ALA A 24 30.77 -8.44 -18.32
N ALA A 25 29.45 -8.60 -18.28
CA ALA A 25 28.62 -7.92 -17.31
C ALA A 25 29.16 -8.09 -15.88
N GLU A 26 29.19 -7.03 -15.10
CA GLU A 26 29.62 -7.13 -13.72
C GLU A 26 28.65 -8.03 -12.92
N LYS A 27 29.25 -8.85 -12.04
CA LYS A 27 28.44 -9.65 -11.11
C LYS A 27 27.54 -8.74 -10.28
N LEU A 28 26.29 -9.12 -10.12
CA LEU A 28 25.34 -8.42 -9.25
C LEU A 28 25.95 -8.19 -7.87
N LYS A 29 25.92 -6.93 -7.42
CA LYS A 29 26.35 -6.51 -6.09
C LYS A 29 25.11 -6.11 -5.30
N VAL A 30 24.93 -6.70 -4.12
CA VAL A 30 23.85 -6.37 -3.21
C VAL A 30 24.28 -5.23 -2.29
N SER A 31 23.42 -4.24 -2.17
CA SER A 31 23.50 -3.12 -1.24
C SER A 31 22.49 -3.31 -0.12
N VAL A 32 22.79 -2.77 1.04
CA VAL A 32 21.86 -2.69 2.17
C VAL A 32 21.41 -1.25 2.28
N GLY A 33 20.10 -1.06 2.39
CA GLY A 33 19.43 0.20 2.62
C GLY A 33 18.25 0.00 3.54
N GLY A 34 17.34 0.95 3.60
CA GLY A 34 16.13 0.82 4.38
C GLY A 34 15.69 2.13 5.00
N TYR A 35 14.79 2.00 5.95
CA TYR A 35 14.34 3.14 6.74
C TYR A 35 14.12 2.76 8.21
N MET A 36 14.05 3.78 9.05
CA MET A 36 13.67 3.68 10.45
C MET A 36 12.85 4.90 10.82
N GLU A 37 11.67 4.68 11.37
CA GLU A 37 10.83 5.71 11.96
C GLU A 37 10.66 5.44 13.45
N GLN A 38 10.86 6.48 14.27
CA GLN A 38 10.65 6.41 15.71
C GLN A 38 9.81 7.60 16.15
N TRP A 39 8.70 7.29 16.81
CA TRP A 39 7.71 8.25 17.23
C TRP A 39 7.48 8.20 18.73
N PHE A 40 7.43 9.36 19.35
CA PHE A 40 7.02 9.55 20.75
C PHE A 40 5.81 10.46 20.77
N GLY A 41 4.75 10.08 21.47
CA GLY A 41 3.53 10.85 21.47
C GLY A 41 2.68 10.64 22.70
N TYR A 42 1.64 11.45 22.77
CA TYR A 42 0.58 11.38 23.75
C TYR A 42 -0.76 11.26 23.04
N VAL A 43 -1.60 10.37 23.52
CA VAL A 43 -3.00 10.21 23.07
C VAL A 43 -3.94 10.48 24.23
N SER A 44 -5.05 11.13 23.94
CA SER A 44 -6.22 11.22 24.80
C SER A 44 -7.38 10.60 24.06
N GLN A 45 -7.88 9.49 24.54
CA GLN A 45 -8.94 8.71 23.89
C GLN A 45 -10.13 8.55 24.82
N ASP A 46 -11.35 8.66 24.28
CA ASP A 46 -12.60 8.26 24.91
C ASP A 46 -12.93 6.83 24.45
N GLU A 47 -12.99 5.89 25.36
CA GLU A 47 -13.28 4.47 25.06
C GLU A 47 -14.77 4.13 25.09
N GLY A 48 -15.65 5.11 25.25
CA GLY A 48 -17.09 4.90 25.34
C GLY A 48 -17.57 4.39 26.70
N THR A 49 -18.87 4.41 26.90
CA THR A 49 -19.53 4.09 28.17
C THR A 49 -19.37 2.61 28.53
N GLY A 50 -18.87 2.34 29.72
CA GLY A 50 -18.74 0.98 30.25
C GLY A 50 -17.45 0.27 29.86
N SER A 51 -16.55 0.89 29.10
CA SER A 51 -15.20 0.41 28.90
C SER A 51 -14.44 0.32 30.23
N THR A 52 -13.65 -0.72 30.39
CA THR A 52 -12.69 -0.87 31.49
C THR A 52 -11.25 -0.61 31.05
N ASN A 53 -11.05 -0.33 29.77
CA ASN A 53 -9.75 -0.01 29.20
C ASN A 53 -9.47 1.49 29.37
N ASP A 54 -8.20 1.85 29.35
CA ASP A 54 -7.71 3.22 29.31
C ASP A 54 -6.50 3.24 28.37
N TYR A 55 -6.70 3.79 27.18
CA TYR A 55 -5.66 3.90 26.14
C TYR A 55 -5.01 5.27 26.12
N SER A 56 -5.41 6.17 27.01
CA SER A 56 -4.80 7.51 27.12
C SER A 56 -3.41 7.44 27.73
N GLY A 57 -2.47 8.21 27.20
CA GLY A 57 -1.13 8.31 27.77
C GLY A 57 -0.02 8.53 26.76
N PHE A 58 1.22 8.42 27.25
CA PHE A 58 2.42 8.49 26.39
C PHE A 58 2.79 7.12 25.87
N ASP A 59 3.25 7.09 24.62
CA ASP A 59 3.73 5.87 23.99
C ASP A 59 4.90 6.14 23.03
N VAL A 60 5.64 5.08 22.70
CA VAL A 60 6.72 5.06 21.71
C VAL A 60 6.37 4.01 20.65
N LYS A 61 6.31 4.43 19.40
CA LYS A 61 6.05 3.54 18.27
C LYS A 61 7.17 3.60 17.26
N SER A 62 7.40 2.49 16.60
CA SER A 62 8.46 2.35 15.60
C SER A 62 7.93 1.67 14.35
N ASP A 63 8.52 2.03 13.23
CA ASP A 63 8.38 1.36 11.95
C ASP A 63 9.76 1.34 11.28
N SER A 64 10.22 0.17 10.84
CA SER A 64 11.58 0.03 10.33
C SER A 64 11.71 -1.17 9.40
N GLU A 65 12.35 -0.96 8.26
CA GLU A 65 12.67 -2.02 7.31
C GLU A 65 14.12 -1.97 6.87
N ILE A 66 14.66 -3.14 6.57
CA ILE A 66 15.98 -3.32 5.97
C ILE A 66 15.80 -3.90 4.57
N HIS A 67 16.32 -3.20 3.57
CA HIS A 67 16.22 -3.60 2.17
C HIS A 67 17.56 -4.12 1.66
N PHE A 68 17.55 -5.30 1.06
CA PHE A 68 18.66 -5.86 0.31
C PHE A 68 18.36 -5.72 -1.18
N THR A 69 19.00 -4.78 -1.83
CA THR A 69 18.74 -4.48 -3.24
C THR A 69 19.99 -4.65 -4.07
N GLY A 70 19.86 -5.05 -5.30
CA GLY A 70 20.98 -5.10 -6.23
C GLY A 70 20.49 -5.19 -7.66
N MET A 71 21.30 -4.63 -8.58
CA MET A 71 21.00 -4.67 -10.01
C MET A 71 22.30 -4.77 -10.80
N THR A 72 22.27 -5.51 -11.90
CA THR A 72 23.34 -5.56 -12.88
C THR A 72 22.76 -5.43 -14.28
N THR A 73 23.51 -4.84 -15.20
CA THR A 73 23.08 -4.74 -16.60
C THR A 73 23.89 -5.73 -17.43
N LEU A 74 23.17 -6.57 -18.15
CA LEU A 74 23.76 -7.55 -19.06
C LEU A 74 24.23 -6.86 -20.35
N ASP A 75 25.09 -7.55 -21.11
CA ASP A 75 25.67 -7.05 -22.36
C ASP A 75 24.65 -6.63 -23.42
N ASN A 76 23.46 -7.20 -23.38
CA ASN A 76 22.34 -6.86 -24.26
C ASN A 76 21.51 -5.65 -23.81
N GLY A 77 21.94 -4.97 -22.73
CA GLY A 77 21.24 -3.80 -22.16
C GLY A 77 20.06 -4.14 -21.24
N ILE A 78 19.78 -5.42 -20.99
CA ILE A 78 18.78 -5.84 -20.00
C ILE A 78 19.38 -5.74 -18.60
N SER A 79 18.69 -5.07 -17.68
CA SER A 79 19.04 -5.04 -16.27
C SER A 79 18.28 -6.13 -15.52
N VAL A 80 18.98 -6.84 -14.63
CA VAL A 80 18.42 -7.88 -13.77
C VAL A 80 18.79 -7.53 -12.33
N GLY A 81 17.81 -7.59 -11.43
CA GLY A 81 18.01 -7.20 -10.04
C GLY A 81 17.15 -8.01 -9.07
N ILE A 82 17.38 -7.72 -7.81
CA ILE A 82 16.59 -8.27 -6.69
C ILE A 82 16.17 -7.16 -5.74
N ASN A 83 15.04 -7.34 -5.08
CA ASN A 83 14.62 -6.61 -3.90
C ASN A 83 14.15 -7.60 -2.85
N VAL A 84 14.68 -7.49 -1.63
CA VAL A 84 14.21 -8.24 -0.46
C VAL A 84 14.07 -7.24 0.67
N GLN A 85 12.89 -7.13 1.23
CA GLN A 85 12.54 -6.23 2.34
C GLN A 85 12.31 -7.06 3.59
N LEU A 86 12.92 -6.63 4.68
CA LEU A 86 12.87 -7.29 5.97
C LEU A 86 12.29 -6.35 7.02
N GLU A 87 11.19 -6.75 7.63
CA GLU A 87 10.61 -6.10 8.80
C GLU A 87 11.60 -6.13 9.99
N ALA A 88 12.05 -4.96 10.44
CA ALA A 88 13.09 -4.88 11.46
C ALA A 88 12.55 -4.81 12.89
N ASN A 89 11.28 -4.51 13.08
CA ASN A 89 10.62 -4.38 14.39
C ASN A 89 9.41 -5.31 14.57
N SER A 90 9.18 -6.23 13.65
CA SER A 90 8.15 -7.26 13.76
C SER A 90 8.58 -8.39 14.70
N ASN A 91 7.64 -8.87 15.53
CA ASN A 91 7.77 -10.08 16.35
C ASN A 91 7.03 -11.28 15.72
N ALA A 92 6.50 -11.13 14.52
CA ALA A 92 5.82 -12.20 13.79
C ALA A 92 6.80 -13.28 13.31
N GLY A 93 6.30 -14.45 13.01
CA GLY A 93 7.12 -15.56 12.50
C GLY A 93 7.66 -15.33 11.10
N ASP A 94 6.96 -14.52 10.30
CA ASP A 94 7.39 -14.05 9.00
C ASP A 94 7.95 -12.63 9.14
N GLN A 95 9.17 -12.43 8.63
CA GLN A 95 9.88 -11.16 8.68
C GLN A 95 10.25 -10.64 7.30
N ILE A 96 9.97 -11.39 6.24
CA ILE A 96 10.18 -10.95 4.86
C ILE A 96 8.85 -10.35 4.38
N ASP A 97 8.85 -9.05 4.19
CA ASP A 97 7.69 -8.32 3.65
C ASP A 97 7.58 -8.53 2.14
N GLU A 98 8.62 -8.17 1.40
CA GLU A 98 8.67 -8.36 -0.05
C GLU A 98 9.95 -9.09 -0.47
N SER A 99 9.85 -9.97 -1.47
CA SER A 99 11.00 -10.68 -2.06
C SER A 99 10.75 -10.98 -3.53
N TYR A 100 11.41 -10.23 -4.44
CA TYR A 100 11.17 -10.41 -5.87
C TYR A 100 12.39 -10.13 -6.74
N LEU A 101 12.39 -10.76 -7.92
CA LEU A 101 13.30 -10.55 -9.04
C LEU A 101 12.77 -9.41 -9.93
N ILE A 102 13.69 -8.58 -10.43
CA ILE A 102 13.41 -7.48 -11.37
C ILE A 102 14.13 -7.77 -12.70
N VAL A 103 13.40 -7.66 -13.82
CA VAL A 103 13.98 -7.68 -15.18
C VAL A 103 13.51 -6.44 -15.93
N LYS A 104 14.43 -5.56 -16.32
CA LYS A 104 14.12 -4.26 -16.88
C LYS A 104 14.86 -3.98 -18.19
N GLY A 105 14.19 -3.36 -19.14
CA GLY A 105 14.76 -2.99 -20.44
C GLY A 105 13.89 -1.98 -21.19
N ASN A 106 14.16 -1.80 -22.47
CA ASN A 106 13.35 -0.92 -23.33
C ASN A 106 11.89 -1.38 -23.48
N PHE A 107 11.62 -2.64 -23.16
CA PHE A 107 10.28 -3.23 -23.16
C PHE A 107 9.45 -2.88 -21.91
N GLY A 108 10.07 -2.29 -20.88
CA GLY A 108 9.47 -2.03 -19.57
C GLY A 108 10.15 -2.82 -18.46
N GLU A 109 9.37 -3.21 -17.46
CA GLU A 109 9.84 -3.90 -16.25
C GLU A 109 8.96 -5.12 -15.96
N ILE A 110 9.59 -6.25 -15.62
CA ILE A 110 8.94 -7.47 -15.14
C ILE A 110 9.45 -7.74 -13.74
N ASN A 111 8.54 -7.92 -12.80
CA ASN A 111 8.83 -8.38 -11.44
C ASN A 111 8.26 -9.77 -11.24
N LEU A 112 8.95 -10.60 -10.48
CA LEU A 112 8.54 -11.97 -10.18
C LEU A 112 8.87 -12.29 -8.73
N GLY A 113 7.88 -12.56 -7.94
CA GLY A 113 7.98 -12.88 -6.52
C GLY A 113 6.91 -12.20 -5.67
N SER A 114 7.15 -12.15 -4.37
CA SER A 114 6.28 -11.54 -3.37
C SER A 114 6.44 -10.02 -3.39
N GLU A 115 5.41 -9.31 -3.81
CA GLU A 115 5.37 -7.84 -3.86
C GLU A 115 3.93 -7.31 -3.90
N ASN A 116 3.74 -6.03 -3.64
CA ASN A 116 2.48 -5.35 -3.90
C ASN A 116 2.14 -5.33 -5.39
N SER A 117 0.86 -5.47 -5.76
CA SER A 117 0.42 -5.53 -7.15
C SER A 117 0.54 -4.19 -7.90
N ALA A 118 0.38 -4.25 -9.21
CA ALA A 118 0.32 -3.05 -10.05
C ALA A 118 -0.84 -2.11 -9.67
N LEU A 119 -1.95 -2.63 -9.14
CA LEU A 119 -3.05 -1.82 -8.63
C LEU A 119 -2.57 -0.90 -7.50
N TYR A 120 -1.89 -1.44 -6.52
CA TYR A 120 -1.35 -0.67 -5.39
C TYR A 120 -0.20 0.26 -5.81
N LYS A 121 0.85 -0.30 -6.45
CA LYS A 121 2.09 0.44 -6.76
C LYS A 121 1.91 1.61 -7.73
N MET A 122 0.84 1.64 -8.51
CA MET A 122 0.59 2.68 -9.49
C MET A 122 -0.36 3.79 -9.01
N ASN A 123 -0.90 3.68 -7.80
CA ASN A 123 -1.82 4.67 -7.26
C ASN A 123 -1.12 5.94 -6.76
N TYR A 124 -1.86 7.04 -6.78
CA TYR A 124 -1.47 8.32 -6.21
C TYR A 124 -2.39 8.72 -5.07
N ALA A 125 -1.80 9.31 -4.05
CA ALA A 125 -2.46 9.82 -2.86
C ALA A 125 -1.98 11.24 -2.56
N PRO A 126 -2.69 12.02 -1.70
CA PRO A 126 -2.20 13.30 -1.21
C PRO A 126 -0.84 13.20 -0.53
N ASP A 127 -0.03 14.25 -0.64
CA ASP A 127 1.22 14.35 0.12
C ASP A 127 0.97 14.50 1.62
N GLU A 128 1.72 13.75 2.43
CA GLU A 128 1.69 13.80 3.89
C GLU A 128 3.11 13.82 4.48
N TYR A 129 3.30 14.47 5.63
CA TYR A 129 4.65 14.74 6.13
C TYR A 129 4.96 14.24 7.54
N GLY A 130 4.00 13.67 8.23
CA GLY A 130 4.17 13.11 9.57
C GLY A 130 3.73 11.64 9.64
N ILE A 131 2.90 11.32 10.62
CA ILE A 131 2.20 10.03 10.68
C ILE A 131 1.27 9.92 9.47
N GLY A 132 1.34 8.79 8.79
CA GLY A 132 0.64 8.58 7.53
C GLY A 132 -0.86 8.33 7.72
N ILE A 133 -1.68 9.07 6.95
CA ILE A 133 -3.07 8.69 6.70
C ILE A 133 -3.12 7.65 5.58
N ASN A 134 -2.30 7.82 4.55
CA ASN A 134 -2.28 6.95 3.38
C ASN A 134 -1.84 5.52 3.71
N SER A 135 -0.91 5.34 4.65
CA SER A 135 -0.46 4.04 5.16
C SER A 135 -1.37 3.48 6.26
N GLY A 136 -2.20 4.31 6.87
CA GLY A 136 -3.07 3.91 7.99
C GLY A 136 -2.41 3.97 9.37
N ASP A 137 -1.21 4.53 9.51
CA ASP A 137 -0.43 4.58 10.75
C ASP A 137 -1.10 5.39 11.85
N GLN A 138 -2.00 6.33 11.49
CA GLN A 138 -2.84 7.03 12.46
C GLN A 138 -3.66 6.08 13.34
N GLY A 139 -4.05 4.92 12.82
CA GLY A 139 -4.81 3.91 13.56
C GLY A 139 -3.98 3.22 14.67
N ASP A 140 -2.68 3.40 14.68
CA ASP A 140 -1.83 2.89 15.76
C ASP A 140 -1.88 3.76 16.99
N TRP A 141 -2.30 5.03 16.86
CA TRP A 141 -2.36 5.98 17.97
C TRP A 141 -3.72 6.04 18.62
N VAL A 142 -4.80 5.88 17.89
CA VAL A 142 -6.16 5.81 18.45
C VAL A 142 -6.70 4.39 18.23
N THR A 143 -6.88 3.68 19.33
CA THR A 143 -7.33 2.29 19.30
C THR A 143 -8.79 2.21 18.88
N GLN A 144 -9.07 1.43 17.85
CA GLN A 144 -10.43 1.19 17.39
C GLN A 144 -11.23 0.38 18.42
N PRO A 145 -12.55 0.58 18.53
CA PRO A 145 -13.37 -0.14 19.48
C PRO A 145 -13.41 -1.64 19.16
N ALA A 146 -13.27 -2.47 20.21
CA ALA A 146 -13.31 -3.94 20.08
C ALA A 146 -14.69 -4.48 19.65
N SER A 147 -15.71 -3.65 19.72
CA SER A 147 -17.10 -3.97 19.37
C SER A 147 -17.35 -4.10 17.86
N VAL A 148 -16.45 -3.60 17.04
CA VAL A 148 -16.55 -3.72 15.59
C VAL A 148 -15.68 -4.87 15.11
N SER A 149 -16.33 -5.96 14.75
CA SER A 149 -15.63 -7.17 14.26
C SER A 149 -15.02 -6.92 12.89
N GLY A 150 -13.74 -7.32 12.76
CA GLY A 150 -13.00 -7.18 11.52
C GLY A 150 -12.30 -5.84 11.32
N GLY A 151 -12.51 -4.89 12.23
CA GLY A 151 -11.86 -3.59 12.21
C GLY A 151 -12.50 -2.57 11.27
N PHE A 152 -11.85 -1.46 11.10
CA PHE A 152 -12.27 -0.36 10.25
C PHE A 152 -11.37 -0.26 9.02
N PHE A 153 -11.89 0.30 7.94
CA PHE A 153 -11.09 0.65 6.77
C PHE A 153 -10.18 1.82 7.11
N ARG A 154 -8.92 1.54 7.36
CA ARG A 154 -7.97 2.50 7.95
C ARG A 154 -7.42 3.52 6.95
N SER A 155 -7.35 3.16 5.68
CA SER A 155 -6.73 3.97 4.63
C SER A 155 -7.09 3.41 3.25
N PRO A 156 -7.37 4.27 2.26
CA PRO A 156 -7.60 3.81 0.89
C PRO A 156 -6.35 3.23 0.22
N PHE A 157 -5.16 3.45 0.78
CA PHE A 157 -3.88 3.00 0.22
C PHE A 157 -3.08 2.09 1.15
N GLY A 158 -3.61 1.70 2.28
CA GLY A 158 -3.00 0.63 3.06
C GLY A 158 -2.93 -0.65 2.21
N SER A 159 -1.75 -1.29 2.15
CA SER A 159 -1.46 -2.42 1.25
C SER A 159 -2.51 -3.53 1.29
N THR A 160 -3.09 -3.76 2.45
CA THR A 160 -4.15 -4.76 2.65
C THR A 160 -5.53 -4.33 2.16
N ASN A 161 -5.74 -3.04 1.86
CA ASN A 161 -7.05 -2.50 1.53
C ASN A 161 -7.30 -2.32 0.03
N VAL A 162 -6.23 -2.13 -0.75
CA VAL A 162 -6.33 -1.96 -2.22
C VAL A 162 -5.84 -3.17 -3.00
N GLU A 163 -5.61 -4.28 -2.33
CA GLU A 163 -5.25 -5.54 -2.96
C GLU A 163 -6.45 -6.49 -2.95
N PRO A 164 -6.80 -7.13 -4.08
CA PRO A 164 -7.90 -8.08 -4.10
C PRO A 164 -7.61 -9.20 -3.11
N ASN A 165 -8.55 -9.48 -2.21
CA ASN A 165 -8.39 -10.47 -1.15
C ASN A 165 -7.13 -10.29 -0.29
N ARG A 166 -6.65 -9.04 -0.14
CA ARG A 166 -5.47 -8.70 0.69
C ARG A 166 -4.20 -9.46 0.32
N THR A 167 -3.88 -9.48 -0.96
CA THR A 167 -2.74 -10.22 -1.53
C THR A 167 -1.47 -9.39 -1.68
N ASN A 168 -1.28 -8.37 -0.83
CA ASN A 168 -0.11 -7.51 -0.88
C ASN A 168 1.21 -8.29 -1.02
N ASP A 169 1.43 -9.32 -0.21
CA ASP A 169 2.69 -10.08 -0.17
C ASP A 169 2.63 -11.43 -0.89
N SER A 170 1.52 -11.72 -1.59
CA SER A 170 1.41 -12.95 -2.39
C SER A 170 2.37 -12.94 -3.56
N GLU A 171 2.81 -14.13 -3.97
CA GLU A 171 3.66 -14.28 -5.14
C GLU A 171 2.96 -13.86 -6.43
N LYS A 172 3.64 -13.05 -7.26
CA LYS A 172 3.08 -12.45 -8.47
C LYS A 172 4.06 -12.47 -9.63
N LEU A 173 3.49 -12.39 -10.81
CA LEU A 173 4.17 -11.92 -12.02
C LEU A 173 3.58 -10.57 -12.40
N THR A 174 4.36 -9.51 -12.26
CA THR A 174 3.93 -8.15 -12.61
C THR A 174 4.72 -7.63 -13.82
N TYR A 175 4.02 -6.95 -14.72
CA TYR A 175 4.64 -6.25 -15.84
C TYR A 175 4.22 -4.78 -15.85
N TYR A 176 5.20 -3.88 -16.01
CA TYR A 176 5.00 -2.45 -16.23
C TYR A 176 5.49 -2.04 -17.61
N THR A 177 4.67 -1.31 -18.36
CA THR A 177 5.10 -0.71 -19.62
C THR A 177 6.15 0.36 -19.38
N PRO A 178 6.97 0.72 -20.40
CA PRO A 178 7.66 1.99 -20.38
C PRO A 178 6.67 3.14 -20.18
N ARG A 179 7.11 4.22 -19.54
CA ARG A 179 6.29 5.43 -19.44
C ARG A 179 6.38 6.21 -20.75
N ILE A 180 5.25 6.40 -21.41
CA ILE A 180 5.14 7.08 -22.71
C ILE A 180 4.29 8.34 -22.54
N GLU A 181 4.87 9.51 -22.80
CA GLU A 181 4.19 10.81 -22.69
C GLU A 181 3.51 11.04 -21.33
N GLY A 182 4.06 10.46 -20.27
CA GLY A 182 3.51 10.53 -18.91
C GLY A 182 2.60 9.35 -18.53
N PHE A 183 2.13 8.55 -19.46
CA PHE A 183 1.27 7.40 -19.21
C PHE A 183 2.07 6.11 -18.99
N GLN A 184 1.64 5.30 -18.03
CA GLN A 184 2.16 3.96 -17.76
C GLN A 184 1.03 3.01 -17.38
N LEU A 185 1.15 1.75 -17.78
CA LEU A 185 0.25 0.65 -17.46
C LEU A 185 1.03 -0.44 -16.72
N GLY A 186 0.41 -1.07 -15.74
CA GLY A 186 0.92 -2.24 -15.03
C GLY A 186 -0.14 -3.33 -14.95
N VAL A 187 0.29 -4.59 -14.98
CA VAL A 187 -0.58 -5.77 -14.84
C VAL A 187 0.12 -6.80 -13.98
N SER A 188 -0.57 -7.31 -12.97
CA SER A 188 -0.12 -8.42 -12.13
C SER A 188 -0.99 -9.65 -12.35
N TYR A 189 -0.37 -10.82 -12.39
CA TYR A 189 -1.02 -12.12 -12.27
C TYR A 189 -0.64 -12.73 -10.92
N ILE A 190 -1.64 -13.14 -10.14
CA ILE A 190 -1.52 -13.64 -8.78
C ILE A 190 -2.00 -15.08 -8.79
N PRO A 191 -1.11 -16.10 -8.75
CA PRO A 191 -1.48 -17.52 -8.84
C PRO A 191 -2.44 -17.94 -7.73
N ASP A 192 -2.19 -17.47 -6.50
CA ASP A 192 -3.03 -17.65 -5.32
C ASP A 192 -2.77 -16.53 -4.29
N ASN A 193 -3.49 -16.55 -3.19
CA ASN A 193 -3.32 -15.58 -2.10
C ASN A 193 -2.25 -15.99 -1.06
N GLY A 194 -1.46 -17.02 -1.32
CA GLY A 194 -0.39 -17.46 -0.43
C GLY A 194 0.84 -16.59 -0.56
N GLN A 195 1.45 -16.28 0.58
CA GLN A 195 2.77 -15.68 0.66
C GLN A 195 3.81 -16.79 0.77
N ASP A 196 4.95 -16.64 0.07
CA ASP A 196 6.09 -17.59 0.08
C ASP A 196 5.69 -19.09 -0.12
N ALA A 197 4.58 -19.31 -0.79
CA ALA A 197 4.02 -20.65 -0.97
C ALA A 197 4.74 -21.40 -2.09
N ASN A 198 5.47 -22.47 -1.73
CA ASN A 198 6.12 -23.36 -2.69
C ASN A 198 5.20 -24.50 -3.19
N GLY A 199 3.97 -24.57 -2.69
CA GLY A 199 2.95 -25.55 -3.10
C GLY A 199 2.22 -25.09 -4.37
N GLN A 200 1.60 -26.05 -5.09
CA GLN A 200 0.69 -25.67 -6.18
C GLN A 200 -0.64 -25.19 -5.60
N PRO A 201 -1.23 -24.09 -6.14
CA PRO A 201 -2.53 -23.61 -5.70
C PRO A 201 -3.62 -24.70 -5.91
N ASP A 202 -4.43 -24.93 -4.88
CA ASP A 202 -5.65 -25.74 -5.02
C ASP A 202 -6.80 -24.86 -5.50
N ARG A 203 -7.04 -24.86 -6.81
CA ARG A 203 -8.05 -24.03 -7.46
C ARG A 203 -9.50 -24.39 -7.13
N ASN A 204 -9.70 -25.44 -6.31
CA ASN A 204 -11.04 -25.79 -5.80
C ASN A 204 -11.24 -25.38 -4.33
N ALA A 205 -10.18 -25.00 -3.63
CA ALA A 205 -10.21 -24.74 -2.20
C ALA A 205 -9.69 -23.36 -1.80
N SER A 206 -8.98 -22.65 -2.69
CA SER A 206 -8.35 -21.36 -2.42
C SER A 206 -8.61 -20.38 -3.54
N PHE A 207 -8.69 -19.09 -3.22
CA PHE A 207 -8.71 -18.06 -4.25
C PHE A 207 -7.43 -18.13 -5.09
N SER A 208 -7.60 -18.25 -6.38
CA SER A 208 -6.52 -18.43 -7.35
C SER A 208 -6.84 -17.75 -8.68
N ASP A 209 -5.81 -17.65 -9.53
CA ASP A 209 -5.90 -16.96 -10.81
C ASP A 209 -6.41 -15.51 -10.68
N GLY A 210 -5.81 -14.76 -9.73
CA GLY A 210 -6.05 -13.34 -9.52
C GLY A 210 -5.35 -12.46 -10.55
N TYR A 211 -5.93 -11.31 -10.83
CA TYR A 211 -5.40 -10.30 -11.73
C TYR A 211 -5.56 -8.92 -11.13
N ALA A 212 -4.52 -8.09 -11.23
CA ALA A 212 -4.58 -6.69 -10.88
C ALA A 212 -4.01 -5.85 -12.03
N ILE A 213 -4.69 -4.74 -12.35
CA ILE A 213 -4.27 -3.78 -13.37
C ILE A 213 -4.22 -2.40 -12.75
N GLY A 214 -3.14 -1.68 -12.99
CA GLY A 214 -2.96 -0.29 -12.63
C GLY A 214 -2.60 0.55 -13.85
N ALA A 215 -3.06 1.79 -13.87
CA ALA A 215 -2.70 2.78 -14.88
C ALA A 215 -2.46 4.12 -14.20
N ASN A 216 -1.42 4.82 -14.61
CA ASN A 216 -1.23 6.18 -14.16
C ASN A 216 -0.71 7.10 -15.26
N PHE A 217 -0.97 8.37 -15.06
CA PHE A 217 -0.45 9.48 -15.84
C PHE A 217 0.22 10.48 -14.91
N LYS A 218 1.47 10.86 -15.21
CA LYS A 218 2.21 11.89 -14.47
C LYS A 218 2.95 12.80 -15.44
N ARG A 219 2.69 14.09 -15.36
CA ARG A 219 3.31 15.07 -16.25
C ARG A 219 3.39 16.47 -15.62
N ASP A 220 4.49 17.16 -15.88
CA ASP A 220 4.60 18.64 -15.72
C ASP A 220 3.90 19.32 -16.92
N LEU A 221 2.96 20.19 -16.64
CA LEU A 221 2.15 20.94 -17.60
C LEU A 221 2.48 22.43 -17.54
N GLY A 222 3.76 22.79 -17.56
CA GLY A 222 4.21 24.19 -17.54
C GLY A 222 4.20 24.80 -16.15
N GLY A 223 4.69 24.04 -15.16
CA GLY A 223 4.78 24.42 -13.76
C GLY A 223 3.65 23.86 -12.89
N PHE A 224 2.69 23.16 -13.49
CA PHE A 224 1.72 22.33 -12.78
C PHE A 224 2.08 20.87 -12.92
N ASP A 225 2.38 20.22 -11.81
CA ASP A 225 2.53 18.77 -11.75
C ASP A 225 1.16 18.11 -11.66
N LEU A 226 0.81 17.26 -12.61
CA LEU A 226 -0.43 16.50 -12.61
C LEU A 226 -0.13 15.01 -12.48
N GLY A 227 -0.75 14.36 -11.50
CA GLY A 227 -0.79 12.91 -11.35
C GLY A 227 -2.23 12.40 -11.33
N VAL A 228 -2.55 11.40 -12.15
CA VAL A 228 -3.84 10.70 -12.13
C VAL A 228 -3.57 9.21 -12.15
N SER A 229 -4.26 8.44 -11.34
CA SER A 229 -4.14 6.99 -11.29
C SER A 229 -5.49 6.31 -11.17
N GLY A 230 -5.52 5.03 -11.52
CA GLY A 230 -6.65 4.15 -11.30
C GLY A 230 -6.28 2.70 -11.58
N GLY A 231 -6.98 1.80 -10.94
CA GLY A 231 -6.75 0.38 -11.12
C GLY A 231 -7.87 -0.50 -10.56
N TYR A 232 -7.79 -1.78 -10.90
CA TYR A 232 -8.74 -2.80 -10.51
C TYR A 232 -8.03 -4.16 -10.36
N GLY A 233 -8.47 -4.96 -9.39
CA GLY A 233 -8.00 -6.33 -9.23
C GLY A 233 -9.10 -7.25 -8.74
N THR A 234 -9.01 -8.55 -9.06
CA THR A 234 -9.97 -9.57 -8.64
C THR A 234 -9.37 -10.96 -8.73
N PHE A 235 -10.02 -11.93 -8.09
CA PHE A 235 -9.78 -13.37 -8.31
C PHE A 235 -10.92 -13.97 -9.15
N THR A 236 -10.62 -15.03 -9.89
CA THR A 236 -11.59 -15.66 -10.80
C THR A 236 -11.92 -17.09 -10.44
N GLU A 237 -11.23 -17.68 -9.47
CA GLU A 237 -11.40 -19.08 -9.08
C GLU A 237 -11.36 -19.18 -7.54
N GLY A 238 -12.04 -20.16 -6.99
CA GLY A 238 -11.96 -20.53 -5.57
C GLY A 238 -13.08 -19.99 -4.69
N ALA A 239 -14.03 -19.22 -5.26
CA ALA A 239 -15.23 -18.85 -4.52
C ALA A 239 -16.07 -20.09 -4.17
N THR A 240 -16.44 -20.24 -2.92
CA THR A 240 -17.41 -21.26 -2.50
C THR A 240 -18.80 -20.87 -3.06
N ALA A 241 -19.61 -21.85 -3.40
CA ALA A 241 -20.95 -21.57 -3.93
C ALA A 241 -21.76 -20.63 -3.01
N GLY A 242 -22.13 -19.46 -3.55
CA GLY A 242 -22.84 -18.40 -2.83
C GLY A 242 -21.94 -17.33 -2.19
N GLN A 243 -20.64 -17.37 -2.50
CA GLN A 243 -19.71 -16.27 -2.24
C GLN A 243 -19.40 -15.52 -3.52
N ASP A 244 -19.08 -14.23 -3.40
CA ASP A 244 -18.65 -13.37 -4.48
C ASP A 244 -17.13 -13.48 -4.69
N ASP A 245 -16.67 -13.17 -5.89
CA ASP A 245 -15.24 -13.05 -6.18
C ASP A 245 -14.72 -11.76 -5.52
N PRO A 246 -13.69 -11.83 -4.66
CA PRO A 246 -13.15 -10.64 -4.02
C PRO A 246 -12.54 -9.71 -5.07
N ALA A 247 -12.77 -8.42 -4.92
CA ALA A 247 -12.25 -7.41 -5.83
C ALA A 247 -11.73 -6.18 -5.06
N ALA A 248 -10.83 -5.43 -5.70
CA ALA A 248 -10.40 -4.14 -5.18
C ALA A 248 -10.18 -3.16 -6.33
N TRP A 249 -10.43 -1.88 -6.10
CA TRP A 249 -10.15 -0.82 -7.05
C TRP A 249 -9.86 0.50 -6.37
N ALA A 250 -9.09 1.32 -7.04
CA ALA A 250 -8.65 2.60 -6.49
C ALA A 250 -8.51 3.65 -7.59
N LEU A 251 -8.68 4.91 -7.16
CA LEU A 251 -8.49 6.10 -7.98
C LEU A 251 -7.65 7.12 -7.20
N GLY A 252 -6.80 7.86 -7.89
CA GLY A 252 -5.97 8.90 -7.29
C GLY A 252 -5.77 10.11 -8.19
N LEU A 253 -5.70 11.28 -7.57
CA LEU A 253 -5.43 12.55 -8.22
C LEU A 253 -4.46 13.37 -7.37
N THR A 254 -3.43 13.92 -7.98
CA THR A 254 -2.52 14.89 -7.35
C THR A 254 -2.25 16.05 -8.28
N VAL A 255 -2.20 17.24 -7.73
CA VAL A 255 -1.83 18.49 -8.44
C VAL A 255 -0.82 19.25 -7.61
N GLY A 256 0.30 19.64 -8.24
CA GLY A 256 1.36 20.43 -7.61
C GLY A 256 1.59 21.76 -8.34
N PHE A 257 1.87 22.83 -7.60
CA PHE A 257 2.27 24.14 -8.14
C PHE A 257 2.99 24.97 -7.10
N GLY A 258 4.18 25.48 -7.43
CA GLY A 258 4.88 26.49 -6.62
C GLY A 258 5.16 26.07 -5.17
N GLY A 259 5.42 24.77 -4.92
CA GLY A 259 5.61 24.20 -3.60
C GLY A 259 4.31 23.77 -2.91
N PHE A 260 3.15 24.14 -3.42
CA PHE A 260 1.85 23.61 -2.98
C PHE A 260 1.53 22.31 -3.70
N SER A 261 0.88 21.39 -3.00
CA SER A 261 0.23 20.22 -3.59
C SER A 261 -1.16 20.02 -2.99
N ALA A 262 -2.05 19.47 -3.78
CA ALA A 262 -3.35 18.99 -3.36
C ALA A 262 -3.60 17.61 -3.97
N GLY A 263 -4.30 16.76 -3.26
CA GLY A 263 -4.60 15.43 -3.74
C GLY A 263 -5.90 14.89 -3.19
N ALA A 264 -6.40 13.87 -3.87
CA ALA A 264 -7.52 13.06 -3.47
C ALA A 264 -7.30 11.60 -3.88
N SER A 265 -7.75 10.67 -3.08
CA SER A 265 -7.76 9.26 -3.44
C SER A 265 -9.04 8.59 -2.95
N TYR A 266 -9.41 7.52 -3.63
CA TYR A 266 -10.53 6.65 -3.28
C TYR A 266 -10.12 5.21 -3.51
N ALA A 267 -10.54 4.32 -2.62
CA ALA A 267 -10.39 2.89 -2.81
C ALA A 267 -11.64 2.15 -2.28
N LYS A 268 -11.93 1.02 -2.90
CA LYS A 268 -12.95 0.07 -2.46
C LYS A 268 -12.36 -1.34 -2.51
N SER A 269 -12.64 -2.13 -1.48
CA SER A 269 -12.37 -3.55 -1.42
C SER A 269 -13.70 -4.28 -1.24
N GLU A 270 -14.00 -5.18 -2.15
CA GLU A 270 -15.18 -6.04 -2.12
C GLU A 270 -14.75 -7.41 -1.61
N GLY A 271 -15.38 -7.86 -0.53
CA GLY A 271 -15.09 -9.14 0.09
C GLY A 271 -15.82 -10.30 -0.59
N THR A 272 -15.76 -11.47 0.03
CA THR A 272 -16.50 -12.65 -0.45
C THR A 272 -17.99 -12.64 -0.09
N THR A 273 -18.42 -11.61 0.62
CA THR A 273 -19.80 -11.30 0.96
C THR A 273 -19.91 -9.80 1.16
N ASP A 274 -21.07 -9.19 0.91
CA ASP A 274 -21.34 -7.76 1.13
C ASP A 274 -20.92 -7.28 2.54
N ALA A 275 -21.06 -8.16 3.56
CA ALA A 275 -20.63 -7.89 4.92
C ALA A 275 -19.11 -7.68 5.12
N LEU A 276 -18.31 -7.84 4.09
CA LEU A 276 -16.85 -7.62 4.08
C LEU A 276 -16.45 -6.48 3.14
N ASP A 277 -17.44 -5.80 2.56
CA ASP A 277 -17.17 -4.66 1.70
C ASP A 277 -16.69 -3.46 2.52
N GLU A 278 -15.70 -2.79 2.00
CA GLU A 278 -15.12 -1.62 2.62
C GLU A 278 -14.70 -0.59 1.57
N GLU A 279 -14.89 0.69 1.89
CA GLU A 279 -14.46 1.77 1.02
C GLU A 279 -13.95 2.98 1.79
N GLY A 280 -13.15 3.80 1.15
CA GLY A 280 -12.65 4.99 1.78
C GLY A 280 -12.07 6.00 0.78
N TYR A 281 -11.98 7.22 1.25
CA TYR A 281 -11.36 8.30 0.50
C TYR A 281 -10.58 9.24 1.41
N ASN A 282 -9.56 9.86 0.85
CA ASN A 282 -8.84 10.91 1.54
C ASN A 282 -8.69 12.16 0.65
N LEU A 283 -8.56 13.28 1.34
CA LEU A 283 -8.25 14.58 0.75
C LEU A 283 -7.06 15.17 1.51
N GLY A 284 -6.16 15.81 0.78
CA GLY A 284 -5.02 16.44 1.42
C GLY A 284 -4.49 17.63 0.65
N VAL A 285 -3.89 18.55 1.40
CA VAL A 285 -3.14 19.68 0.86
C VAL A 285 -1.81 19.77 1.59
N ALA A 286 -0.75 20.13 0.87
CA ALA A 286 0.54 20.31 1.47
C ALA A 286 1.29 21.51 0.87
N TYR A 287 2.26 22.02 1.62
CA TYR A 287 3.20 23.03 1.17
C TYR A 287 4.60 22.67 1.63
N ALA A 288 5.56 22.71 0.69
CA ALA A 288 6.96 22.49 0.97
C ALA A 288 7.81 23.66 0.47
N SER A 289 8.75 24.11 1.27
CA SER A 289 9.71 25.17 0.92
C SER A 289 11.04 24.96 1.61
N GLY A 290 12.09 24.71 0.83
CA GLY A 290 13.40 24.35 1.36
C GLY A 290 13.31 23.10 2.25
N PRO A 291 13.83 23.14 3.50
CA PRO A 291 13.76 21.98 4.40
C PRO A 291 12.39 21.81 5.10
N TRP A 292 11.48 22.78 4.99
CA TRP A 292 10.20 22.79 5.69
C TRP A 292 9.08 22.20 4.85
N GLY A 293 8.17 21.51 5.48
CA GLY A 293 6.91 21.11 4.89
C GLY A 293 5.79 21.08 5.94
N VAL A 294 4.57 21.36 5.49
CA VAL A 294 3.35 21.22 6.28
C VAL A 294 2.28 20.56 5.42
N SER A 295 1.50 19.64 6.00
CA SER A 295 0.38 18.98 5.33
C SER A 295 -0.84 18.94 6.23
N LEU A 296 -2.01 18.99 5.62
CA LEU A 296 -3.31 18.78 6.24
C LEU A 296 -4.05 17.73 5.42
N GLY A 297 -4.46 16.66 6.08
CA GLY A 297 -5.18 15.54 5.51
C GLY A 297 -6.47 15.23 6.24
N TRP A 298 -7.41 14.70 5.50
CA TRP A 298 -8.64 14.09 6.01
C TRP A 298 -8.86 12.77 5.31
N PHE A 299 -9.23 11.75 6.09
CA PHE A 299 -9.61 10.43 5.64
C PHE A 299 -11.00 10.09 6.17
N HIS A 300 -11.81 9.46 5.33
CA HIS A 300 -13.05 8.81 5.69
C HIS A 300 -13.06 7.39 5.15
N GLY A 301 -13.44 6.42 5.99
CA GLY A 301 -13.55 5.04 5.60
C GLY A 301 -14.79 4.39 6.20
N GLU A 302 -15.41 3.52 5.44
CA GLU A 302 -16.59 2.74 5.83
C GLU A 302 -16.30 1.25 5.62
N ARG A 303 -16.84 0.42 6.50
CA ARG A 303 -16.87 -1.02 6.36
C ARG A 303 -18.24 -1.56 6.70
N GLU A 304 -18.80 -2.32 5.78
CA GLU A 304 -20.11 -2.96 5.98
C GLU A 304 -19.99 -4.24 6.82
N GLY A 305 -21.03 -4.50 7.58
CA GLY A 305 -21.27 -5.77 8.23
C GLY A 305 -20.46 -6.09 9.46
N SER A 306 -20.79 -7.22 10.06
CA SER A 306 -20.05 -7.86 11.14
C SER A 306 -19.98 -9.36 10.87
N THR A 307 -18.79 -9.92 11.02
CA THR A 307 -18.55 -11.37 10.89
C THR A 307 -18.80 -12.15 12.18
N THR A 308 -19.14 -11.47 13.28
CA THR A 308 -19.34 -12.12 14.60
C THR A 308 -20.75 -12.64 14.72
N ALA A 309 -20.91 -13.94 14.94
CA ALA A 309 -22.22 -14.56 15.20
C ALA A 309 -22.90 -13.92 16.44
N GLY A 310 -24.09 -13.35 16.23
CA GLY A 310 -24.90 -12.72 17.28
C GLY A 310 -24.78 -11.20 17.38
N VAL A 311 -23.94 -10.57 16.54
CA VAL A 311 -23.92 -9.11 16.36
C VAL A 311 -24.77 -8.76 15.14
N THR A 312 -25.64 -7.78 15.26
CA THR A 312 -26.42 -7.25 14.13
C THR A 312 -25.45 -6.61 13.14
N SER A 313 -25.61 -6.93 11.87
CA SER A 313 -24.86 -6.26 10.81
C SER A 313 -25.13 -4.76 10.84
N GLY A 314 -24.09 -3.98 10.80
CA GLY A 314 -24.12 -2.53 10.75
C GLY A 314 -22.84 -2.02 10.13
N THR A 315 -22.76 -0.74 9.85
CA THR A 315 -21.58 -0.09 9.26
C THR A 315 -20.67 0.43 10.36
N GLY A 316 -19.37 0.25 10.17
CA GLY A 316 -18.33 0.94 10.94
C GLY A 316 -17.74 2.06 10.12
N GLU A 317 -17.68 3.27 10.68
CA GLU A 317 -17.13 4.45 10.04
C GLU A 317 -15.91 4.97 10.77
N GLN A 318 -14.90 5.40 10.02
CA GLN A 318 -13.70 6.07 10.54
C GLN A 318 -13.53 7.43 9.89
N ASN A 319 -13.33 8.45 10.70
CA ASN A 319 -12.89 9.78 10.26
C ASN A 319 -11.55 10.12 10.92
N THR A 320 -10.56 10.53 10.12
CA THR A 320 -9.25 10.95 10.63
C THR A 320 -8.84 12.29 10.04
N TYR A 321 -8.39 13.19 10.90
CA TYR A 321 -7.84 14.49 10.54
C TYR A 321 -6.40 14.56 11.03
N ALA A 322 -5.47 14.98 10.19
CA ALA A 322 -4.06 15.11 10.56
C ALA A 322 -3.45 16.41 10.03
N LEU A 323 -2.87 17.18 10.94
CA LEU A 323 -2.01 18.32 10.65
C LEU A 323 -0.58 17.92 10.96
N SER A 324 0.27 17.86 9.92
CA SER A 324 1.64 17.40 10.06
C SER A 324 2.64 18.45 9.59
N GLY A 325 3.82 18.46 10.21
CA GLY A 325 4.95 19.25 9.80
C GLY A 325 6.22 18.44 9.74
N LYS A 326 7.11 18.78 8.80
CA LYS A 326 8.44 18.19 8.68
C LYS A 326 9.54 19.22 8.59
N TYR A 327 10.74 18.80 8.98
CA TYR A 327 11.98 19.53 8.75
C TYR A 327 13.11 18.57 8.36
N ALA A 328 13.66 18.73 7.15
CA ALA A 328 14.81 17.96 6.70
C ALA A 328 16.08 18.45 7.43
N LEU A 329 16.63 17.62 8.29
CA LEU A 329 17.83 17.90 9.09
C LEU A 329 19.11 17.69 8.27
N GLY A 330 19.06 16.78 7.31
CA GLY A 330 20.17 16.45 6.43
C GLY A 330 19.80 15.29 5.49
N PRO A 331 20.76 14.82 4.68
CA PRO A 331 20.51 13.68 3.80
C PRO A 331 20.00 12.46 4.59
N GLY A 332 18.81 11.96 4.21
CA GLY A 332 18.21 10.81 4.85
C GLY A 332 17.69 11.04 6.27
N VAL A 333 17.66 12.29 6.80
CA VAL A 333 17.22 12.55 8.18
C VAL A 333 16.16 13.63 8.21
N THR A 334 14.95 13.29 8.64
CA THR A 334 13.81 14.21 8.74
C THR A 334 13.22 14.15 10.16
N ALA A 335 13.06 15.30 10.80
CA ALA A 335 12.21 15.44 11.98
C ALA A 335 10.79 15.77 11.55
N ALA A 336 9.79 15.18 12.22
CA ALA A 336 8.39 15.44 11.91
C ALA A 336 7.53 15.45 13.17
N ALA A 337 6.36 16.09 13.06
CA ALA A 337 5.34 16.10 14.09
C ALA A 337 3.94 16.05 13.47
N THR A 338 2.99 15.41 14.17
CA THR A 338 1.58 15.34 13.79
C THR A 338 0.69 15.62 14.97
N LEU A 339 -0.30 16.47 14.76
CA LEU A 339 -1.50 16.59 15.58
C LEU A 339 -2.63 15.93 14.80
N GLY A 340 -3.20 14.86 15.34
CA GLY A 340 -4.27 14.11 14.68
C GLY A 340 -5.46 13.87 15.61
N HIS A 341 -6.60 13.62 14.98
CA HIS A 341 -7.84 13.23 15.64
C HIS A 341 -8.51 12.15 14.80
N THR A 342 -8.93 11.07 15.46
CA THR A 342 -9.63 9.97 14.81
C THR A 342 -10.92 9.68 15.57
N GLU A 343 -12.01 9.56 14.83
CA GLU A 343 -13.34 9.18 15.29
C GLU A 343 -13.70 7.83 14.69
N TYR A 344 -14.20 6.91 15.48
CA TYR A 344 -14.76 5.62 15.09
C TYR A 344 -16.21 5.57 15.50
N ASP A 345 -17.11 5.50 14.53
CA ASP A 345 -18.52 5.38 14.72
C ASP A 345 -19.05 4.03 14.22
N THR A 346 -20.16 3.57 14.76
CA THR A 346 -20.82 2.35 14.28
C THR A 346 -22.31 2.41 14.61
N ASP A 347 -23.13 1.91 13.69
CA ASP A 347 -24.56 1.71 13.90
C ASP A 347 -24.90 0.29 14.40
N ASN A 348 -23.90 -0.53 14.72
CA ASN A 348 -24.09 -1.84 15.34
C ASN A 348 -24.80 -1.74 16.68
N THR A 349 -25.89 -2.48 16.86
CA THR A 349 -26.65 -2.47 18.10
C THR A 349 -25.81 -2.94 19.29
N GLY A 350 -25.64 -2.07 20.28
CA GLY A 350 -24.89 -2.34 21.51
C GLY A 350 -23.39 -2.11 21.38
N ALA A 351 -22.91 -1.58 20.26
CA ALA A 351 -21.57 -1.05 20.09
C ALA A 351 -21.58 0.47 20.31
N GLU A 352 -20.50 1.00 20.85
CA GLU A 352 -20.29 2.43 20.99
C GLU A 352 -19.06 2.84 20.20
N GLY A 353 -19.10 4.02 19.60
CA GLY A 353 -17.95 4.65 18.96
C GLY A 353 -16.88 5.04 19.97
N THR A 354 -15.71 5.33 19.47
CA THR A 354 -14.60 5.90 20.23
C THR A 354 -13.99 7.05 19.44
N ASP A 355 -13.42 8.02 20.14
CA ASP A 355 -12.62 9.03 19.51
C ASP A 355 -11.33 9.30 20.27
N GLY A 356 -10.33 9.83 19.60
CA GLY A 356 -9.07 10.17 20.22
C GLY A 356 -8.30 11.26 19.50
N THR A 357 -7.61 12.07 20.28
CA THR A 357 -6.69 13.07 19.77
C THR A 357 -5.28 12.71 20.19
N PHE A 358 -4.35 12.75 19.24
CA PHE A 358 -2.94 12.46 19.49
C PHE A 358 -2.02 13.58 19.02
N PHE A 359 -0.93 13.75 19.73
CA PHE A 359 0.19 14.58 19.31
C PHE A 359 1.47 13.78 19.36
N VAL A 360 2.16 13.67 18.25
CA VAL A 360 3.38 12.87 18.11
C VAL A 360 4.50 13.68 17.49
N VAL A 361 5.71 13.37 17.91
CA VAL A 361 6.95 13.89 17.35
C VAL A 361 7.88 12.72 17.06
N GLY A 362 8.64 12.80 16.00
CA GLY A 362 9.52 11.69 15.65
C GLY A 362 10.57 12.04 14.62
N MET A 363 11.29 11.02 14.26
CA MET A 363 12.32 11.10 13.22
C MET A 363 12.12 9.95 12.23
N LYS A 364 12.26 10.31 10.94
CA LYS A 364 12.34 9.38 9.81
C LYS A 364 13.77 9.40 9.30
N LEU A 365 14.38 8.21 9.22
CA LEU A 365 15.72 8.01 8.69
C LEU A 365 15.64 7.11 7.46
N SER A 366 16.39 7.43 6.42
CA SER A 366 16.60 6.55 5.25
C SER A 366 18.09 6.41 4.98
N PHE A 367 18.56 5.22 4.72
CA PHE A 367 19.99 4.90 4.56
C PHE A 367 20.24 3.89 3.44
#